data_9196d95309e00a5dafc58832daa89b12
#
_entry.id   9196d95309e00a5dafc58832daa89b12
#
_cell.length_a   1.000
_cell.length_b   1.000
_cell.length_c   1.000
_cell.angle_alpha   90.00
_cell.angle_beta   90.00
_cell.angle_gamma   90.00
#
_symmetry.space_group_name_H-M   'P 1'
#
loop_
_entity.id
_entity.type
_entity.pdbx_description
1 polymer ?
#
loop_
_entity_poly.entity_id
_entity_poly.type
_entity_poly.pdbx_seq_one_letter_code
_entity_poly.pdbx_strand_id
1 'polypeptide(L)'
;MNNSPVKILYIFIISILSQCVYADTPVFEIQIKDHLFLPSNLTVPAETKVKLLIINDDSTPEEFESYELNREKVIMGNSKGVIFIGPLEPGRYPFFGEFNPLTAQGYIEVK
;
A
#
# COMPACT_ATOMS: atom_id res chain seq x y z
N MET A 1 -69.95 -10.41 2.44
CA MET A 1 -68.91 -9.69 1.74
C MET A 1 -67.72 -9.56 2.66
N ASN A 2 -66.80 -10.43 2.50
CA ASN A 2 -65.59 -10.37 3.29
C ASN A 2 -64.62 -9.44 2.60
N ASN A 3 -64.58 -8.24 3.12
CA ASN A 3 -63.42 -7.43 2.89
C ASN A 3 -62.29 -7.99 3.75
N SER A 4 -61.72 -9.08 3.31
CA SER A 4 -60.45 -9.40 3.87
C SER A 4 -59.51 -8.25 3.49
N PRO A 5 -58.96 -7.53 4.43
CA PRO A 5 -57.92 -6.60 4.08
C PRO A 5 -56.84 -7.39 3.42
N VAL A 6 -56.58 -7.05 2.16
CA VAL A 6 -55.39 -7.50 1.53
C VAL A 6 -54.25 -7.09 2.46
N LYS A 7 -53.79 -8.02 3.24
CA LYS A 7 -52.57 -7.81 3.97
C LYS A 7 -51.52 -7.70 2.88
N ILE A 8 -51.32 -6.46 2.47
CA ILE A 8 -50.14 -6.18 1.67
C ILE A 8 -49.00 -6.47 2.61
N LEU A 9 -48.48 -7.67 2.48
CA LEU A 9 -47.24 -8.03 3.08
C LEU A 9 -46.21 -7.18 2.35
N TYR A 10 -45.89 -6.02 2.93
CA TYR A 10 -44.71 -5.29 2.54
C TYR A 10 -43.55 -6.20 2.95
N ILE A 11 -43.20 -7.09 2.09
CA ILE A 11 -41.87 -7.67 2.16
C ILE A 11 -40.97 -6.50 1.86
N PHE A 12 -40.54 -5.81 2.89
CA PHE A 12 -39.32 -5.07 2.82
C PHE A 12 -38.25 -6.13 2.57
N ILE A 13 -38.07 -6.44 1.31
CA ILE A 13 -36.78 -6.96 0.90
C ILE A 13 -35.85 -5.79 1.17
N ILE A 14 -35.40 -5.71 2.40
CA ILE A 14 -34.14 -5.05 2.64
C ILE A 14 -33.19 -5.91 1.86
N SER A 15 -33.06 -5.58 0.57
CA SER A 15 -31.86 -5.98 -0.12
C SER A 15 -30.76 -5.26 0.68
N ILE A 16 -30.23 -5.99 1.62
CA ILE A 16 -28.91 -5.66 2.10
C ILE A 16 -28.10 -5.80 0.85
N LEU A 17 -28.02 -4.69 0.08
CA LEU A 17 -26.93 -4.49 -0.79
C LEU A 17 -25.73 -4.61 0.13
N SER A 18 -25.18 -5.81 0.18
CA SER A 18 -23.83 -5.95 0.69
C SER A 18 -23.02 -5.06 -0.23
N GLN A 19 -22.93 -3.80 0.15
CA GLN A 19 -21.93 -2.94 -0.42
C GLN A 19 -20.63 -3.63 -0.06
N CYS A 20 -20.06 -4.34 -1.03
CA CYS A 20 -18.67 -4.63 -0.97
C CYS A 20 -17.97 -3.28 -0.88
N VAL A 21 -17.78 -2.81 0.33
CA VAL A 21 -16.88 -1.69 0.56
C VAL A 21 -15.50 -2.26 0.30
N TYR A 22 -15.05 -2.14 -0.97
CA TYR A 22 -13.65 -2.32 -1.26
C TYR A 22 -12.95 -1.17 -0.57
N ALA A 23 -12.37 -1.45 0.60
CA ALA A 23 -11.43 -0.52 1.17
C ALA A 23 -10.34 -0.28 0.12
N ASP A 24 -10.13 0.97 -0.25
CA ASP A 24 -9.03 1.34 -1.12
C ASP A 24 -7.72 0.83 -0.51
N THR A 25 -6.83 0.36 -1.35
CA THR A 25 -5.49 -0.05 -0.91
C THR A 25 -4.78 1.17 -0.34
N PRO A 26 -4.35 1.14 0.92
CA PRO A 26 -3.65 2.28 1.51
C PRO A 26 -2.36 2.56 0.76
N VAL A 27 -2.06 3.86 0.58
CA VAL A 27 -0.89 4.35 -0.14
C VAL A 27 0.05 5.02 0.85
N PHE A 28 1.31 4.63 0.80
CA PHE A 28 2.38 5.25 1.57
C PHE A 28 3.45 5.76 0.62
N GLU A 29 3.95 6.96 0.87
CA GLU A 29 4.95 7.60 0.02
C GLU A 29 6.34 7.52 0.63
N ILE A 30 7.32 7.23 -0.22
CA ILE A 30 8.74 7.32 0.09
C ILE A 30 9.37 8.22 -0.97
N GLN A 31 10.03 9.28 -0.53
CA GLN A 31 10.80 10.14 -1.40
C GLN A 31 12.26 9.68 -1.46
N ILE A 32 12.88 9.75 -2.63
CA ILE A 32 14.32 9.63 -2.81
C ILE A 32 14.84 11.02 -3.07
N LYS A 33 15.77 11.47 -2.23
CA LYS A 33 16.43 12.76 -2.37
C LYS A 33 17.85 12.69 -1.80
N ASP A 34 18.82 13.19 -2.56
CA ASP A 34 20.23 13.15 -2.20
C ASP A 34 20.71 11.74 -1.84
N HIS A 35 20.23 10.73 -2.60
CA HIS A 35 20.52 9.32 -2.39
C HIS A 35 20.09 8.79 -1.01
N LEU A 36 19.02 9.37 -0.45
CA LEU A 36 18.39 8.96 0.80
C LEU A 36 16.94 8.62 0.57
N PHE A 37 16.42 7.66 1.34
CA PHE A 37 14.99 7.43 1.44
C PHE A 37 14.38 8.27 2.57
N LEU A 38 13.32 8.98 2.27
CA LEU A 38 12.60 9.85 3.21
C LEU A 38 11.09 9.57 3.15
N PRO A 39 10.46 9.08 4.22
CA PRO A 39 11.09 8.64 5.47
C PRO A 39 11.92 7.35 5.24
N SER A 40 12.96 7.16 6.04
CA SER A 40 13.74 5.93 6.01
C SER A 40 13.05 4.79 6.77
N ASN A 41 12.21 5.14 7.74
CA ASN A 41 11.43 4.20 8.53
C ASN A 41 9.94 4.48 8.32
N LEU A 42 9.25 3.50 7.77
CA LEU A 42 7.84 3.61 7.42
C LEU A 42 7.05 2.54 8.17
N THR A 43 5.99 2.94 8.86
CA THR A 43 5.08 2.00 9.52
C THR A 43 3.86 1.74 8.64
N VAL A 44 3.57 0.47 8.40
CA VAL A 44 2.39 0.04 7.64
C VAL A 44 1.60 -0.99 8.43
N PRO A 45 0.28 -1.12 8.18
CA PRO A 45 -0.55 -2.07 8.90
C PRO A 45 -0.23 -3.51 8.52
N ALA A 46 -0.27 -4.41 9.52
CA ALA A 46 -0.12 -5.84 9.32
C ALA A 46 -1.31 -6.43 8.55
N GLU A 47 -1.07 -7.56 7.90
CA GLU A 47 -2.09 -8.36 7.19
C GLU A 47 -2.90 -7.53 6.17
N THR A 48 -2.28 -6.52 5.58
CA THR A 48 -2.92 -5.56 4.69
C THR A 48 -2.06 -5.37 3.45
N LYS A 49 -2.67 -5.48 2.28
CA LYS A 49 -2.00 -5.09 1.03
C LYS A 49 -1.80 -3.58 1.02
N VAL A 50 -0.58 -3.14 0.72
CA VAL A 50 -0.16 -1.75 0.75
C VAL A 50 0.50 -1.37 -0.56
N LYS A 51 0.23 -0.16 -1.00
CA LYS A 51 0.88 0.45 -2.16
C LYS A 51 1.95 1.42 -1.68
N LEU A 52 3.19 1.17 -2.07
CA LEU A 52 4.29 2.11 -1.89
C LEU A 52 4.43 2.95 -3.16
N LEU A 53 4.28 4.25 -3.02
CA LEU A 53 4.59 5.20 -4.06
C LEU A 53 5.97 5.79 -3.78
N ILE A 54 6.94 5.48 -4.66
CA ILE A 54 8.31 5.96 -4.50
C ILE A 54 8.53 7.09 -5.49
N ILE A 55 8.85 8.25 -4.95
CA ILE A 55 9.05 9.47 -5.72
C ILE A 55 10.54 9.79 -5.74
N ASN A 56 11.18 9.61 -6.89
CA ASN A 56 12.61 9.91 -7.04
C ASN A 56 12.78 11.35 -7.51
N ASP A 57 13.18 12.22 -6.59
CA ASP A 57 13.47 13.64 -6.86
C ASP A 57 14.94 13.91 -7.17
N ASP A 58 15.75 12.86 -7.28
CA ASP A 58 17.10 12.96 -7.82
C ASP A 58 17.05 12.87 -9.36
N SER A 59 18.06 13.39 -10.02
CA SER A 59 18.20 13.30 -11.47
C SER A 59 18.68 11.93 -11.93
N THR A 60 19.24 11.13 -11.03
CA THR A 60 19.79 9.80 -11.30
C THR A 60 18.79 8.72 -10.90
N PRO A 61 18.78 7.56 -11.58
CA PRO A 61 17.93 6.46 -11.18
C PRO A 61 18.38 5.85 -9.85
N GLU A 62 17.44 5.25 -9.12
CA GLU A 62 17.72 4.45 -7.94
C GLU A 62 16.95 3.14 -8.03
N GLU A 63 17.50 2.08 -7.53
CA GLU A 63 16.83 0.80 -7.45
C GLU A 63 16.43 0.51 -6.01
N PHE A 64 15.12 0.47 -5.76
CA PHE A 64 14.58 0.00 -4.50
C PHE A 64 14.76 -1.52 -4.44
N GLU A 65 15.44 -2.00 -3.41
CA GLU A 65 15.74 -3.41 -3.21
C GLU A 65 15.37 -3.84 -1.81
N SER A 66 14.65 -4.94 -1.67
CA SER A 66 14.39 -5.57 -0.39
C SER A 66 14.33 -7.08 -0.55
N TYR A 67 15.27 -7.77 0.07
CA TYR A 67 15.29 -9.24 0.08
C TYR A 67 14.14 -9.78 0.93
N GLU A 68 13.90 -9.16 2.06
CA GLU A 68 12.85 -9.58 3.01
C GLU A 68 11.46 -9.39 2.44
N LEU A 69 11.24 -8.39 1.61
CA LEU A 69 9.98 -8.16 0.91
C LEU A 69 9.92 -8.91 -0.41
N ASN A 70 11.03 -9.43 -0.90
CA ASN A 70 11.17 -10.00 -2.24
C ASN A 70 10.69 -9.01 -3.30
N ARG A 71 11.22 -7.79 -3.24
CA ARG A 71 10.89 -6.72 -4.17
C ARG A 71 12.15 -6.02 -4.66
N GLU A 72 12.15 -5.70 -5.94
CA GLU A 72 13.12 -4.81 -6.55
C GLU A 72 12.44 -3.99 -7.63
N LYS A 73 12.81 -2.72 -7.73
CA LYS A 73 12.30 -1.84 -8.77
C LYS A 73 13.23 -0.67 -9.00
N VAL A 74 13.57 -0.44 -10.25
CA VAL A 74 14.28 0.76 -10.67
C VAL A 74 13.28 1.91 -10.81
N ILE A 75 13.56 3.01 -10.12
CA ILE A 75 12.82 4.25 -10.24
C ILE A 75 13.72 5.24 -10.96
N MET A 76 13.35 5.63 -12.16
CA MET A 76 14.12 6.57 -12.97
C MET A 76 14.21 7.93 -12.28
N GLY A 77 15.25 8.70 -12.60
CA GLY A 77 15.41 10.05 -12.08
C GLY A 77 14.22 10.93 -12.40
N ASN A 78 13.83 11.80 -11.47
CA ASN A 78 12.69 12.71 -11.60
C ASN A 78 11.38 11.99 -11.96
N SER A 79 11.21 10.78 -11.50
CA SER A 79 10.09 9.89 -11.82
C SER A 79 9.53 9.22 -10.57
N LYS A 80 8.40 8.54 -10.76
CA LYS A 80 7.72 7.80 -9.70
C LYS A 80 7.66 6.32 -10.05
N GLY A 81 7.66 5.49 -9.02
CA GLY A 81 7.44 4.05 -9.15
C GLY A 81 6.45 3.56 -8.12
N VAL A 82 5.77 2.47 -8.42
CA VAL A 82 4.80 1.84 -7.53
C VAL A 82 5.23 0.43 -7.22
N ILE A 83 5.22 0.09 -5.94
CA ILE A 83 5.47 -1.26 -5.45
C ILE A 83 4.32 -1.67 -4.54
N PHE A 84 3.75 -2.86 -4.78
CA PHE A 84 2.77 -3.43 -3.87
C PHE A 84 3.47 -4.40 -2.92
N ILE A 85 3.17 -4.29 -1.63
CA ILE A 85 3.66 -5.19 -0.60
C ILE A 85 2.52 -5.70 0.26
N GLY A 86 2.74 -6.82 0.91
CA GLY A 86 1.74 -7.40 1.82
C GLY A 86 0.71 -8.28 1.11
N PRO A 87 -0.18 -8.89 1.91
CA PRO A 87 -0.23 -8.86 3.39
C PRO A 87 1.03 -9.40 4.05
N LEU A 88 1.51 -8.72 5.10
CA LEU A 88 2.72 -9.08 5.81
C LEU A 88 2.44 -9.30 7.31
N GLU A 89 3.18 -10.21 7.90
CA GLU A 89 3.19 -10.38 9.34
C GLU A 89 3.90 -9.21 10.03
N PRO A 90 3.58 -8.91 11.31
CA PRO A 90 4.34 -7.93 12.07
C PRO A 90 5.83 -8.22 12.08
N GLY A 91 6.63 -7.19 11.91
CA GLY A 91 8.08 -7.30 11.86
C GLY A 91 8.73 -6.13 11.15
N ARG A 92 10.03 -6.20 10.99
CA ARG A 92 10.82 -5.22 10.26
C ARG A 92 11.33 -5.83 8.97
N TYR A 93 11.17 -5.06 7.91
CA TYR A 93 11.54 -5.46 6.56
C TYR A 93 12.48 -4.40 5.99
N PRO A 94 13.80 -4.64 6.06
CA PRO A 94 14.79 -3.69 5.54
C PRO A 94 14.69 -3.53 4.03
N PHE A 95 15.02 -2.34 3.55
CA PHE A 95 15.21 -2.06 2.14
C PHE A 95 16.41 -1.11 1.96
N PHE A 96 16.92 -1.08 0.75
CA PHE A 96 18.04 -0.20 0.42
C PHE A 96 18.00 0.21 -1.05
N GLY A 97 18.79 1.21 -1.41
CA GLY A 97 19.00 1.61 -2.78
C GLY A 97 20.23 0.91 -3.34
N GLU A 98 20.04 0.04 -4.31
CA GLU A 98 21.13 -0.76 -4.90
C GLU A 98 22.21 0.11 -5.54
N PHE A 99 21.83 1.27 -6.08
CA PHE A 99 22.78 2.15 -6.74
C PHE A 99 23.54 3.07 -5.77
N ASN A 100 23.06 3.22 -4.54
CA ASN A 100 23.67 4.02 -3.49
C ASN A 100 23.50 3.33 -2.12
N PRO A 101 24.05 2.11 -1.98
CA PRO A 101 23.69 1.27 -0.81
C PRO A 101 24.28 1.78 0.51
N LEU A 102 25.27 2.66 0.49
CA LEU A 102 25.86 3.21 1.70
C LEU A 102 25.02 4.32 2.35
N THR A 103 24.16 4.95 1.58
CA THR A 103 23.33 6.07 2.05
C THR A 103 21.84 5.75 2.01
N ALA A 104 21.39 5.13 0.92
CA ALA A 104 19.98 4.80 0.70
C ALA A 104 19.61 3.53 1.46
N GLN A 105 19.17 3.68 2.70
CA GLN A 105 18.79 2.57 3.57
C GLN A 105 17.53 2.93 4.36
N GLY A 106 16.71 1.92 4.64
CA GLY A 106 15.54 2.10 5.47
C GLY A 106 14.91 0.76 5.85
N TYR A 107 13.80 0.83 6.54
CA TYR A 107 13.00 -0.36 6.80
C TYR A 107 11.51 -0.02 6.88
N ILE A 108 10.71 -1.02 6.58
CA ILE A 108 9.29 -0.97 6.79
C ILE A 108 8.99 -1.73 8.07
N GLU A 109 8.32 -1.04 9.00
CA GLU A 109 7.83 -1.66 10.22
C GLU A 109 6.36 -2.00 10.03
N VAL A 110 6.05 -3.28 10.19
CA VAL A 110 4.69 -3.81 10.07
C VAL A 110 4.16 -4.12 11.47
N LYS A 111 3.05 -3.47 11.81
CA LYS A 111 2.41 -3.69 13.13
C LYS A 111 0.92 -3.38 13.14
#